data_b8cf91c768f38ca2df3b3de5693462b2
#
_entry.id   b8cf91c768f38ca2df3b3de5693462b2
#
_cell.length_a   1.000
_cell.length_b   1.000
_cell.length_c   1.000
_cell.angle_alpha   90.00
_cell.angle_beta   90.00
_cell.angle_gamma   90.00
#
_symmetry.space_group_name_H-M   'P 1'
#
loop_
_entity.id
_entity.type
_entity.pdbx_description
1 polymer ?
#
loop_
_entity_poly.entity_id
_entity_poly.type
_entity_poly.pdbx_seq_one_letter_code
_entity_poly.pdbx_strand_id
1 'polypeptide(L)'
;FLSQKAFIVFQMNNLMNFPYRSLRIDTTGLPLEWIDFKEAAKLYSVGDVVYTLGDHLYTIRGGINAKSGLRSQISINSIIATRGRSKHFQQKLSDFTPPLNNQTLFKRDDHLCLYCGSQYSKRELTRDHVTPISRGGQDIWQNVVSACKRCNNIKGGKTPEEANMGLLAIPFAPSYAEYILLQGRNILADQMSFLLSHIPKSSPIIERMQSKEASPIILKN
;
A
#
# COMPACT_ATOMS: atom_id res chain seq x y z
N PHE A 1 19.80 -5.93 -16.02
CA PHE A 1 20.95 -5.06 -15.67
C PHE A 1 20.64 -3.62 -16.06
N LEU A 2 20.02 -2.82 -15.18
CA LEU A 2 19.99 -1.37 -15.28
C LEU A 2 20.23 -0.81 -13.88
N SER A 3 21.50 -0.80 -13.48
CA SER A 3 22.02 0.09 -12.47
C SER A 3 22.12 1.48 -13.11
N GLN A 4 21.07 2.25 -13.06
CA GLN A 4 21.19 3.69 -13.22
C GLN A 4 20.70 4.35 -11.94
N LYS A 5 21.66 4.72 -11.08
CA LYS A 5 21.49 5.69 -10.02
C LYS A 5 21.06 6.99 -10.68
N ALA A 6 19.75 7.19 -10.86
CA ALA A 6 19.22 8.46 -11.25
C ALA A 6 19.40 9.43 -10.07
N PHE A 7 20.52 10.15 -10.05
CA PHE A 7 20.73 11.32 -9.22
C PHE A 7 19.74 12.39 -9.67
N ILE A 8 18.52 12.36 -9.18
CA ILE A 8 17.54 13.40 -9.45
C ILE A 8 17.78 14.54 -8.44
N VAL A 9 18.57 15.50 -8.84
CA VAL A 9 18.70 16.78 -8.13
C VAL A 9 17.49 17.64 -8.51
N PHE A 10 16.43 17.60 -7.70
CA PHE A 10 15.25 18.42 -7.92
C PHE A 10 15.44 19.82 -7.32
N GLN A 11 15.24 20.86 -8.13
CA GLN A 11 14.99 22.22 -7.62
C GLN A 11 13.58 22.29 -7.04
N MET A 12 13.38 23.05 -5.95
CA MET A 12 12.14 23.08 -5.15
C MET A 12 10.84 23.35 -5.94
N ASN A 13 10.91 23.94 -7.12
CA ASN A 13 9.73 24.24 -7.95
C ASN A 13 9.08 22.99 -8.62
N ASN A 14 9.77 21.83 -8.63
CA ASN A 14 9.26 20.58 -9.21
C ASN A 14 8.83 19.52 -8.15
N LEU A 15 9.01 19.80 -6.86
CA LEU A 15 8.70 18.83 -5.78
C LEU A 15 7.20 18.62 -5.54
N MET A 16 6.34 19.48 -6.08
CA MET A 16 4.88 19.34 -5.91
C MET A 16 4.31 18.04 -6.53
N ASN A 17 5.04 17.39 -7.43
CA ASN A 17 4.61 16.19 -8.15
C ASN A 17 5.58 14.99 -7.95
N PHE A 18 6.33 14.96 -6.84
CA PHE A 18 7.24 13.84 -6.62
C PHE A 18 6.43 12.54 -6.38
N PRO A 19 6.56 11.52 -7.26
CA PRO A 19 5.66 10.37 -7.26
C PRO A 19 5.96 9.34 -6.16
N TYR A 20 7.14 9.43 -5.55
CA TYR A 20 7.60 8.45 -4.56
C TYR A 20 7.38 8.96 -3.13
N ARG A 21 7.08 8.03 -2.24
CA ARG A 21 6.92 8.28 -0.80
C ARG A 21 7.97 7.51 -0.03
N SER A 22 8.38 8.03 1.12
CA SER A 22 9.17 7.27 2.08
C SER A 22 8.27 6.39 2.93
N LEU A 23 8.73 5.19 3.21
CA LEU A 23 8.10 4.33 4.20
C LEU A 23 8.61 4.74 5.57
N ARG A 24 7.70 5.21 6.43
CA ARG A 24 8.02 5.48 7.84
C ARG A 24 7.89 4.20 8.63
N ILE A 25 8.89 3.91 9.46
CA ILE A 25 8.91 2.78 10.38
C ILE A 25 9.16 3.29 11.81
N ASP A 26 8.86 2.49 12.80
CA ASP A 26 9.29 2.78 14.17
C ASP A 26 10.75 2.34 14.42
N THR A 27 11.24 2.61 15.63
CA THR A 27 12.61 2.24 16.02
C THR A 27 12.86 0.74 16.11
N THR A 28 11.82 -0.08 16.15
CA THR A 28 11.91 -1.55 16.15
C THR A 28 11.85 -2.14 14.74
N GLY A 29 11.63 -1.31 13.71
CA GLY A 29 11.51 -1.72 12.33
C GLY A 29 10.07 -1.99 11.88
N LEU A 30 9.05 -1.72 12.71
CA LEU A 30 7.67 -1.93 12.32
C LEU A 30 7.20 -0.89 11.30
N PRO A 31 6.64 -1.26 10.14
CA PRO A 31 6.05 -0.32 9.19
C PRO A 31 4.95 0.50 9.86
N LEU A 32 4.93 1.82 9.65
CA LEU A 32 3.93 2.70 10.23
C LEU A 32 3.00 3.32 9.19
N GLU A 33 3.56 3.98 8.19
CA GLU A 33 2.78 4.72 7.17
C GLU A 33 3.66 5.17 6.00
N TRP A 34 3.00 5.60 4.92
CA TRP A 34 3.63 6.27 3.80
C TRP A 34 3.62 7.77 4.00
N ILE A 35 4.79 8.40 4.03
CA ILE A 35 4.96 9.84 4.19
C ILE A 35 5.45 10.49 2.90
N ASP A 36 4.99 11.72 2.66
CA ASP A 36 5.48 12.53 1.56
C ASP A 36 6.79 13.27 1.91
N PHE A 37 7.37 13.96 0.93
CA PHE A 37 8.63 14.66 1.13
C PHE A 37 8.54 15.79 2.18
N LYS A 38 7.38 16.44 2.34
CA LYS A 38 7.20 17.53 3.32
C LYS A 38 7.21 16.98 4.73
N GLU A 39 6.51 15.88 4.94
CA GLU A 39 6.45 15.21 6.23
C GLU A 39 7.82 14.61 6.59
N ALA A 40 8.51 13.98 5.62
CA ALA A 40 9.87 13.51 5.81
C ALA A 40 10.80 14.65 6.21
N ALA A 41 10.81 15.77 5.46
CA ALA A 41 11.63 16.94 5.80
C ALA A 41 11.39 17.49 7.20
N LYS A 42 10.11 17.52 7.63
CA LYS A 42 9.73 17.93 8.97
C LYS A 42 10.33 17.00 10.04
N LEU A 43 10.22 15.69 9.86
CA LEU A 43 10.78 14.70 10.79
C LEU A 43 12.31 14.84 10.94
N TYR A 44 13.02 15.06 9.84
CA TYR A 44 14.46 15.36 9.89
C TYR A 44 14.76 16.67 10.61
N SER A 45 13.98 17.71 10.35
CA SER A 45 14.21 19.05 10.94
C SER A 45 13.99 19.09 12.45
N VAL A 46 13.06 18.28 12.97
CA VAL A 46 12.80 18.21 14.42
C VAL A 46 13.65 17.14 15.13
N GLY A 47 14.50 16.40 14.40
CA GLY A 47 15.39 15.39 14.98
C GLY A 47 14.70 14.10 15.39
N ASP A 48 13.53 13.81 14.83
CA ASP A 48 12.77 12.57 15.12
C ASP A 48 13.29 11.35 14.36
N VAL A 49 14.09 11.56 13.31
CA VAL A 49 14.69 10.46 12.54
C VAL A 49 15.85 9.87 13.35
N VAL A 50 15.78 8.56 13.59
CA VAL A 50 16.78 7.81 14.38
C VAL A 50 17.78 7.12 13.48
N TYR A 51 17.30 6.44 12.45
CA TYR A 51 18.11 5.82 11.40
C TYR A 51 17.33 5.73 10.09
N THR A 52 18.02 5.38 9.02
CA THR A 52 17.42 5.23 7.69
C THR A 52 17.86 3.92 7.07
N LEU A 53 17.00 3.35 6.24
CA LEU A 53 17.25 2.16 5.45
C LEU A 53 16.92 2.44 3.98
N GLY A 54 17.32 1.52 3.12
CA GLY A 54 17.04 1.59 1.70
C GLY A 54 17.85 2.67 0.96
N ASP A 55 17.47 2.88 -0.30
CA ASP A 55 18.19 3.77 -1.19
C ASP A 55 17.90 5.25 -0.92
N HIS A 56 18.85 6.11 -1.32
CA HIS A 56 18.63 7.55 -1.33
C HIS A 56 17.50 7.90 -2.31
N LEU A 57 16.50 8.61 -1.84
CA LEU A 57 15.33 8.95 -2.62
C LEU A 57 15.44 10.36 -3.25
N TYR A 58 15.77 11.34 -2.44
CA TYR A 58 15.98 12.72 -2.89
C TYR A 58 16.70 13.56 -1.85
N THR A 59 17.23 14.72 -2.28
CA THR A 59 17.86 15.70 -1.40
C THR A 59 17.06 17.01 -1.40
N ILE A 60 16.67 17.46 -0.23
CA ILE A 60 16.07 18.79 -0.03
C ILE A 60 17.19 19.77 0.28
N ARG A 61 17.21 20.89 -0.44
CA ARG A 61 18.15 21.99 -0.21
C ARG A 61 17.42 23.13 0.47
N GLY A 62 17.89 23.52 1.64
CA GLY A 62 17.39 24.66 2.39
C GLY A 62 18.11 25.97 2.09
N GLY A 63 17.99 26.91 3.03
CA GLY A 63 18.67 28.20 2.97
C GLY A 63 20.17 28.13 3.23
N ILE A 64 20.86 29.25 2.99
CA ILE A 64 22.28 29.43 3.34
C ILE A 64 22.35 29.86 4.80
N ASN A 65 23.15 29.14 5.59
CA ASN A 65 23.40 29.49 6.97
C ASN A 65 24.26 30.81 7.01
N ALA A 66 23.75 31.85 7.64
CA ALA A 66 24.38 33.14 7.68
C ALA A 66 25.77 33.17 8.36
N LYS A 67 26.04 32.21 9.27
CA LYS A 67 27.32 32.12 9.97
C LYS A 67 28.35 31.26 9.25
N SER A 68 27.94 30.16 8.63
CA SER A 68 28.86 29.22 7.97
C SER A 68 28.96 29.42 6.47
N GLY A 69 28.06 30.20 5.84
CA GLY A 69 27.95 30.33 4.38
C GLY A 69 27.51 29.04 3.66
N LEU A 70 27.28 27.97 4.40
CA LEU A 70 26.92 26.68 3.84
C LEU A 70 25.39 26.54 3.66
N ARG A 71 25.00 25.94 2.55
CA ARG A 71 23.59 25.61 2.30
C ARG A 71 23.20 24.36 3.09
N SER A 72 22.10 24.45 3.86
CA SER A 72 21.54 23.27 4.52
C SER A 72 21.02 22.25 3.52
N GLN A 73 21.25 20.97 3.78
CA GLN A 73 20.80 19.88 2.96
C GLN A 73 20.24 18.76 3.83
N ILE A 74 19.13 18.17 3.40
CA ILE A 74 18.54 16.97 4.03
C ILE A 74 18.47 15.88 2.97
N SER A 75 19.20 14.80 3.20
CA SER A 75 19.16 13.60 2.35
C SER A 75 18.08 12.67 2.87
N ILE A 76 17.09 12.33 2.05
CA ILE A 76 15.94 11.52 2.41
C ILE A 76 16.04 10.16 1.74
N ASN A 77 15.93 9.12 2.55
CA ASN A 77 15.95 7.74 2.12
C ASN A 77 14.53 7.18 1.91
N SER A 78 14.45 6.07 1.21
CA SER A 78 13.21 5.38 0.91
C SER A 78 12.49 4.85 2.16
N ILE A 79 13.26 4.50 3.21
CA ILE A 79 12.74 4.01 4.50
C ILE A 79 13.35 4.85 5.62
N ILE A 80 12.50 5.36 6.54
CA ILE A 80 12.88 6.28 7.60
C ILE A 80 12.36 5.78 8.93
N ALA A 81 13.27 5.47 9.86
CA ALA A 81 12.92 5.10 11.23
C ALA A 81 12.82 6.33 12.12
N THR A 82 11.72 6.45 12.84
CA THR A 82 11.42 7.62 13.66
C THR A 82 11.06 7.25 15.11
N ARG A 83 11.29 8.20 16.02
CA ARG A 83 10.75 8.12 17.37
C ARG A 83 9.24 8.32 17.33
N GLY A 84 8.55 7.68 18.27
CA GLY A 84 7.10 7.79 18.40
C GLY A 84 6.31 6.82 17.51
N ARG A 85 5.09 6.58 17.93
CA ARG A 85 4.14 5.74 17.20
C ARG A 85 3.37 6.58 16.20
N SER A 86 2.91 5.97 15.12
CA SER A 86 1.96 6.62 14.20
C SER A 86 0.72 7.08 14.98
N LYS A 87 0.12 8.20 14.55
CA LYS A 87 -1.16 8.68 15.11
C LYS A 87 -2.26 7.62 15.00
N HIS A 88 -2.16 6.71 14.05
CA HIS A 88 -3.08 5.57 13.87
C HIS A 88 -2.77 4.39 14.79
N PHE A 89 -1.68 4.43 15.55
CA PHE A 89 -1.14 3.29 16.32
C PHE A 89 -1.39 3.40 17.82
N GLN A 90 -2.57 3.85 18.22
CA GLN A 90 -2.96 3.85 19.64
C GLN A 90 -3.49 2.49 20.12
N GLN A 91 -3.81 1.59 19.21
CA GLN A 91 -4.30 0.23 19.50
C GLN A 91 -3.15 -0.79 19.45
N LYS A 92 -3.29 -1.90 20.18
CA LYS A 92 -2.37 -3.04 20.04
C LYS A 92 -2.46 -3.58 18.61
N LEU A 93 -1.35 -4.00 18.02
CA LEU A 93 -1.30 -4.55 16.65
C LEU A 93 -2.28 -5.71 16.44
N SER A 94 -2.49 -6.53 17.50
CA SER A 94 -3.42 -7.66 17.49
C SER A 94 -4.87 -7.25 17.26
N ASP A 95 -5.25 -6.03 17.63
CA ASP A 95 -6.63 -5.55 17.62
C ASP A 95 -6.89 -4.59 16.44
N PHE A 96 -5.88 -4.38 15.60
CA PHE A 96 -5.99 -3.47 14.47
C PHE A 96 -6.83 -4.07 13.35
N THR A 97 -7.97 -3.47 13.07
CA THR A 97 -8.76 -3.73 11.88
C THR A 97 -8.57 -2.58 10.90
N PRO A 98 -8.01 -2.82 9.70
CA PRO A 98 -7.80 -1.76 8.71
C PRO A 98 -9.12 -1.08 8.32
N PRO A 99 -9.13 0.25 8.11
CA PRO A 99 -10.30 0.92 7.55
C PRO A 99 -10.69 0.34 6.19
N LEU A 100 -11.95 -0.12 6.06
CA LEU A 100 -12.48 -0.70 4.83
C LEU A 100 -12.86 0.42 3.86
N ASN A 101 -12.23 0.44 2.70
CA ASN A 101 -12.58 1.31 1.59
C ASN A 101 -12.41 0.59 0.24
N ASN A 102 -13.11 1.06 -0.78
CA ASN A 102 -13.11 0.40 -2.09
C ASN A 102 -11.73 0.36 -2.75
N GLN A 103 -10.90 1.39 -2.55
CA GLN A 103 -9.57 1.42 -3.16
C GLN A 103 -8.69 0.30 -2.63
N THR A 104 -8.66 0.11 -1.31
CA THR A 104 -7.87 -0.92 -0.67
C THR A 104 -8.47 -2.32 -0.91
N LEU A 105 -9.80 -2.42 -0.92
CA LEU A 105 -10.51 -3.67 -1.26
C LEU A 105 -10.14 -4.14 -2.67
N PHE A 106 -10.22 -3.27 -3.67
CA PHE A 106 -9.90 -3.65 -5.04
C PHE A 106 -8.44 -4.04 -5.21
N LYS A 107 -7.52 -3.39 -4.49
CA LYS A 107 -6.11 -3.80 -4.45
C LYS A 107 -5.90 -5.14 -3.74
N ARG A 108 -6.62 -5.39 -2.60
CA ARG A 108 -6.57 -6.68 -1.91
C ARG A 108 -6.94 -7.83 -2.86
N ASP A 109 -7.95 -7.61 -3.68
CA ASP A 109 -8.45 -8.59 -4.65
C ASP A 109 -7.74 -8.47 -6.02
N ASP A 110 -6.65 -7.68 -6.10
CA ASP A 110 -5.84 -7.50 -7.31
C ASP A 110 -6.62 -6.98 -8.52
N HIS A 111 -7.63 -6.15 -8.27
CA HIS A 111 -8.55 -5.66 -9.29
C HIS A 111 -9.31 -6.77 -10.05
N LEU A 112 -9.41 -7.98 -9.49
CA LEU A 112 -10.18 -9.09 -10.04
C LEU A 112 -11.63 -9.05 -9.55
N CYS A 113 -12.55 -9.42 -10.41
CA CYS A 113 -13.90 -9.82 -9.97
C CYS A 113 -13.80 -11.21 -9.35
N LEU A 114 -14.13 -11.37 -8.07
CA LEU A 114 -14.00 -12.64 -7.38
C LEU A 114 -15.10 -13.66 -7.76
N TYR A 115 -15.97 -13.33 -8.71
CA TYR A 115 -16.95 -14.27 -9.28
C TYR A 115 -16.52 -14.78 -10.67
N CYS A 116 -16.13 -13.91 -11.58
CA CYS A 116 -15.78 -14.33 -12.94
C CYS A 116 -14.28 -14.42 -13.22
N GLY A 117 -13.41 -13.97 -12.29
CA GLY A 117 -11.95 -14.01 -12.44
C GLY A 117 -11.36 -13.02 -13.43
N SER A 118 -12.18 -12.18 -14.07
CA SER A 118 -11.68 -11.20 -15.00
C SER A 118 -11.15 -9.95 -14.29
N GLN A 119 -10.11 -9.35 -14.84
CA GLN A 119 -9.52 -8.11 -14.33
C GLN A 119 -10.27 -6.89 -14.85
N TYR A 120 -10.47 -5.91 -13.98
CA TYR A 120 -11.25 -4.71 -14.31
C TYR A 120 -10.57 -3.45 -13.80
N SER A 121 -10.87 -2.32 -14.44
CA SER A 121 -10.50 -1.01 -13.92
C SER A 121 -11.27 -0.70 -12.62
N LYS A 122 -10.71 0.20 -11.81
CA LYS A 122 -11.37 0.67 -10.56
C LYS A 122 -12.79 1.23 -10.78
N ARG A 123 -13.09 1.75 -11.97
CA ARG A 123 -14.41 2.33 -12.31
C ARG A 123 -15.48 1.27 -12.61
N GLU A 124 -15.05 0.08 -12.96
CA GLU A 124 -15.91 -1.05 -13.33
C GLU A 124 -16.16 -2.00 -12.17
N LEU A 125 -15.31 -1.92 -11.13
CA LEU A 125 -15.46 -2.69 -9.90
C LEU A 125 -16.43 -2.04 -8.93
N THR A 126 -17.09 -2.88 -8.17
CA THR A 126 -17.98 -2.54 -7.06
C THR A 126 -17.61 -3.39 -5.85
N ARG A 127 -17.95 -2.91 -4.65
CA ARG A 127 -17.97 -3.72 -3.43
C ARG A 127 -19.25 -4.55 -3.45
N ASP A 128 -19.11 -5.83 -3.30
CA ASP A 128 -20.23 -6.74 -3.09
C ASP A 128 -20.13 -7.40 -1.72
N HIS A 129 -21.26 -7.58 -1.07
CA HIS A 129 -21.37 -8.27 0.22
C HIS A 129 -21.73 -9.73 -0.02
N VAL A 130 -20.85 -10.66 0.39
CA VAL A 130 -21.06 -12.11 0.24
C VAL A 130 -22.38 -12.51 0.87
N THR A 131 -22.58 -12.19 2.14
CA THR A 131 -23.90 -12.18 2.77
C THR A 131 -24.50 -10.78 2.58
N PRO A 132 -25.63 -10.63 1.86
CA PRO A 132 -26.22 -9.33 1.59
C PRO A 132 -26.59 -8.54 2.86
N ILE A 133 -26.42 -7.22 2.84
CA ILE A 133 -26.82 -6.33 3.96
C ILE A 133 -28.31 -6.53 4.31
N SER A 134 -29.18 -6.70 3.30
CA SER A 134 -30.61 -6.95 3.51
C SER A 134 -30.93 -8.26 4.24
N ARG A 135 -29.92 -9.11 4.41
CA ARG A 135 -30.02 -10.40 5.12
C ARG A 135 -29.13 -10.45 6.36
N GLY A 136 -28.76 -9.30 6.91
CA GLY A 136 -27.96 -9.20 8.13
C GLY A 136 -26.45 -9.27 7.89
N GLY A 137 -25.97 -9.27 6.64
CA GLY A 137 -24.55 -9.16 6.33
C GLY A 137 -23.98 -7.84 6.81
N GLN A 138 -22.72 -7.84 7.26
CA GLN A 138 -22.03 -6.65 7.76
C GLN A 138 -21.05 -6.11 6.71
N ASP A 139 -20.80 -4.79 6.74
CA ASP A 139 -19.79 -4.16 5.89
C ASP A 139 -18.39 -4.28 6.51
N ILE A 140 -17.86 -5.50 6.54
CA ILE A 140 -16.56 -5.86 7.10
C ILE A 140 -15.71 -6.61 6.07
N TRP A 141 -14.39 -6.61 6.28
CA TRP A 141 -13.42 -7.23 5.37
C TRP A 141 -13.73 -8.70 5.01
N GLN A 142 -14.23 -9.47 5.99
CA GLN A 142 -14.54 -10.88 5.84
C GLN A 142 -15.86 -11.15 5.08
N ASN A 143 -16.65 -10.09 4.84
CA ASN A 143 -17.93 -10.20 4.13
C ASN A 143 -17.97 -9.43 2.81
N VAL A 144 -16.87 -8.78 2.40
CA VAL A 144 -16.84 -8.00 1.16
C VAL A 144 -15.82 -8.52 0.17
N VAL A 145 -16.18 -8.43 -1.11
CA VAL A 145 -15.33 -8.81 -2.24
C VAL A 145 -15.42 -7.79 -3.37
N SER A 146 -14.40 -7.76 -4.21
CA SER A 146 -14.44 -7.03 -5.47
C SER A 146 -15.27 -7.80 -6.50
N ALA A 147 -16.27 -7.15 -7.05
CA ALA A 147 -17.12 -7.70 -8.11
C ALA A 147 -17.26 -6.71 -9.27
N CYS A 148 -17.27 -7.19 -10.51
CA CYS A 148 -17.66 -6.35 -11.62
C CYS A 148 -19.17 -6.04 -11.54
N LYS A 149 -19.59 -4.91 -12.11
CA LYS A 149 -20.99 -4.48 -12.08
C LYS A 149 -21.96 -5.57 -12.58
N ARG A 150 -21.55 -6.31 -13.62
CA ARG A 150 -22.37 -7.40 -14.17
C ARG A 150 -22.59 -8.53 -13.15
N CYS A 151 -21.51 -9.05 -12.56
CA CYS A 151 -21.62 -10.15 -11.59
C CYS A 151 -22.36 -9.71 -10.33
N ASN A 152 -22.09 -8.48 -9.84
CA ASN A 152 -22.80 -7.95 -8.69
C ASN A 152 -24.31 -7.82 -8.94
N ASN A 153 -24.71 -7.33 -10.11
CA ASN A 153 -26.12 -7.26 -10.48
C ASN A 153 -26.78 -8.64 -10.63
N ILE A 154 -26.10 -9.64 -11.20
CA ILE A 154 -26.61 -11.01 -11.32
C ILE A 154 -26.82 -11.64 -9.95
N LYS A 155 -25.85 -11.47 -9.03
CA LYS A 155 -25.98 -11.96 -7.65
C LYS A 155 -27.12 -11.26 -6.91
N GLY A 156 -27.19 -9.93 -7.01
CA GLY A 156 -28.24 -9.14 -6.35
C GLY A 156 -28.29 -9.37 -4.84
N GLY A 157 -29.49 -9.49 -4.29
CA GLY A 157 -29.73 -9.75 -2.85
C GLY A 157 -29.61 -11.22 -2.43
N LYS A 158 -28.95 -12.07 -3.22
CA LYS A 158 -28.76 -13.51 -2.95
C LYS A 158 -27.37 -13.76 -2.38
N THR A 159 -27.17 -14.90 -1.70
CA THR A 159 -25.81 -15.39 -1.41
C THR A 159 -25.17 -15.96 -2.69
N PRO A 160 -23.83 -16.16 -2.74
CA PRO A 160 -23.17 -16.78 -3.88
C PRO A 160 -23.76 -18.14 -4.25
N GLU A 161 -24.09 -18.96 -3.26
CA GLU A 161 -24.66 -20.30 -3.43
C GLU A 161 -26.05 -20.21 -4.08
N GLU A 162 -26.92 -19.33 -3.59
CA GLU A 162 -28.26 -19.11 -4.15
C GLU A 162 -28.23 -18.51 -5.56
N ALA A 163 -27.19 -17.76 -5.87
CA ALA A 163 -26.98 -17.21 -7.22
C ALA A 163 -26.27 -18.21 -8.16
N ASN A 164 -25.89 -19.38 -7.65
CA ASN A 164 -25.03 -20.35 -8.34
C ASN A 164 -23.73 -19.73 -8.87
N MET A 165 -23.12 -18.87 -8.05
CA MET A 165 -21.90 -18.12 -8.35
C MET A 165 -20.83 -18.46 -7.29
N GLY A 166 -19.82 -19.26 -7.69
CA GLY A 166 -18.70 -19.57 -6.78
C GLY A 166 -17.78 -18.39 -6.56
N LEU A 167 -17.27 -18.26 -5.32
CA LEU A 167 -16.19 -17.32 -5.00
C LEU A 167 -14.83 -17.93 -5.33
N LEU A 168 -13.98 -17.18 -6.02
CA LEU A 168 -12.61 -17.59 -6.36
C LEU A 168 -11.66 -17.57 -5.16
N ALA A 169 -11.97 -16.79 -4.13
CA ALA A 169 -11.20 -16.73 -2.88
C ALA A 169 -12.09 -16.31 -1.72
N ILE A 170 -11.75 -16.79 -0.53
CA ILE A 170 -12.43 -16.40 0.72
C ILE A 170 -12.00 -14.97 1.08
N PRO A 171 -12.95 -14.05 1.36
CA PRO A 171 -12.61 -12.70 1.80
C PRO A 171 -11.94 -12.72 3.18
N PHE A 172 -10.91 -11.89 3.36
CA PHE A 172 -10.13 -11.80 4.58
C PHE A 172 -9.84 -10.35 4.96
N ALA A 173 -9.55 -10.11 6.25
CA ALA A 173 -9.05 -8.81 6.70
C ALA A 173 -7.52 -8.75 6.50
N PRO A 174 -7.00 -7.73 5.81
CA PRO A 174 -5.56 -7.57 5.71
C PRO A 174 -4.92 -7.34 7.09
N SER A 175 -3.76 -7.93 7.32
CA SER A 175 -2.89 -7.55 8.44
C SER A 175 -2.42 -6.11 8.29
N TYR A 176 -1.82 -5.55 9.36
CA TYR A 176 -1.31 -4.17 9.29
C TYR A 176 -0.26 -3.98 8.19
N ALA A 177 0.72 -4.88 8.09
CA ALA A 177 1.75 -4.80 7.06
C ALA A 177 1.18 -4.93 5.64
N GLU A 178 0.20 -5.82 5.43
CA GLU A 178 -0.53 -5.94 4.17
C GLU A 178 -1.31 -4.66 3.87
N TYR A 179 -1.93 -4.04 4.87
CA TYR A 179 -2.65 -2.79 4.68
C TYR A 179 -1.72 -1.66 4.25
N ILE A 180 -0.54 -1.52 4.86
CA ILE A 180 0.49 -0.57 4.43
C ILE A 180 0.93 -0.85 2.98
N LEU A 181 1.17 -2.11 2.63
CA LEU A 181 1.47 -2.51 1.26
C LEU A 181 0.37 -2.08 0.29
N LEU A 182 -0.89 -2.35 0.61
CA LEU A 182 -2.05 -1.99 -0.22
C LEU A 182 -2.27 -0.48 -0.35
N GLN A 183 -1.82 0.33 0.60
CA GLN A 183 -1.85 1.78 0.51
C GLN A 183 -0.75 2.36 -0.38
N GLY A 184 0.33 1.61 -0.58
CA GLY A 184 1.49 2.06 -1.35
C GLY A 184 1.14 2.45 -2.79
N ARG A 185 1.90 3.43 -3.30
CA ARG A 185 1.90 3.86 -4.70
C ARG A 185 3.35 3.98 -5.13
N ASN A 186 3.68 3.46 -6.31
CA ASN A 186 5.06 3.49 -6.83
C ASN A 186 6.08 2.99 -5.80
N ILE A 187 5.80 1.80 -5.22
CA ILE A 187 6.65 1.19 -4.20
C ILE A 187 7.98 0.80 -4.85
N LEU A 188 9.08 1.23 -4.25
CA LEU A 188 10.43 0.87 -4.70
C LEU A 188 10.79 -0.56 -4.29
N ALA A 189 11.78 -1.14 -4.95
CA ALA A 189 12.17 -2.54 -4.73
C ALA A 189 12.63 -2.81 -3.29
N ASP A 190 13.38 -1.90 -2.70
CA ASP A 190 13.84 -1.96 -1.30
C ASP A 190 12.69 -1.86 -0.30
N GLN A 191 11.74 -0.93 -0.53
CA GLN A 191 10.52 -0.80 0.26
C GLN A 191 9.63 -2.04 0.16
N MET A 192 9.50 -2.60 -1.05
CA MET A 192 8.74 -3.82 -1.30
C MET A 192 9.36 -4.99 -0.55
N SER A 193 10.68 -5.20 -0.69
CA SER A 193 11.40 -6.25 0.02
C SER A 193 11.25 -6.13 1.54
N PHE A 194 11.33 -4.90 2.06
CA PHE A 194 11.13 -4.62 3.48
C PHE A 194 9.71 -4.98 3.94
N LEU A 195 8.67 -4.53 3.23
CA LEU A 195 7.28 -4.84 3.59
C LEU A 195 6.97 -6.33 3.52
N LEU A 196 7.46 -7.03 2.48
CA LEU A 196 7.25 -8.47 2.33
C LEU A 196 7.87 -9.27 3.47
N SER A 197 8.97 -8.80 4.09
CA SER A 197 9.55 -9.45 5.27
C SER A 197 8.65 -9.41 6.52
N HIS A 198 7.66 -8.50 6.54
CA HIS A 198 6.68 -8.33 7.64
C HIS A 198 5.33 -9.00 7.37
N ILE A 199 5.16 -9.61 6.19
CA ILE A 199 3.92 -10.27 5.79
C ILE A 199 4.12 -11.79 5.86
N PRO A 200 3.19 -12.55 6.48
CA PRO A 200 3.28 -14.01 6.51
C PRO A 200 3.36 -14.61 5.11
N LYS A 201 4.20 -15.60 4.91
CA LYS A 201 4.34 -16.30 3.62
C LYS A 201 3.03 -16.95 3.14
N SER A 202 2.15 -17.31 4.06
CA SER A 202 0.80 -17.84 3.80
C SER A 202 -0.23 -16.76 3.44
N SER A 203 0.19 -15.51 3.27
CA SER A 203 -0.71 -14.43 2.89
C SER A 203 -1.27 -14.63 1.49
N PRO A 204 -2.59 -14.54 1.28
CA PRO A 204 -3.18 -14.59 -0.05
C PRO A 204 -2.68 -13.49 -0.99
N ILE A 205 -2.18 -12.37 -0.46
CA ILE A 205 -1.56 -11.30 -1.25
C ILE A 205 -0.22 -11.78 -1.82
N ILE A 206 0.61 -12.43 -1.01
CA ILE A 206 1.90 -12.96 -1.45
C ILE A 206 1.70 -14.08 -2.48
N GLU A 207 0.78 -15.01 -2.23
CA GLU A 207 0.48 -16.10 -3.17
C GLU A 207 0.08 -15.57 -4.55
N ARG A 208 -0.75 -14.52 -4.59
CA ARG A 208 -1.13 -13.87 -5.86
C ARG A 208 0.03 -13.15 -6.55
N MET A 209 0.92 -12.52 -5.79
CA MET A 209 2.11 -11.88 -6.36
C MET A 209 3.03 -12.90 -7.00
N GLN A 210 3.29 -14.02 -6.33
CA GLN A 210 4.13 -15.10 -6.83
C GLN A 210 3.54 -15.81 -8.06
N SER A 211 2.22 -16.01 -8.09
CA SER A 211 1.54 -16.59 -9.25
C SER A 211 1.63 -15.74 -10.51
N LYS A 212 1.70 -14.40 -10.35
CA LYS A 212 1.90 -13.48 -11.48
C LYS A 212 3.33 -13.53 -12.03
N GLU A 213 4.33 -13.65 -11.16
CA GLU A 213 5.73 -13.78 -11.56
C GLU A 213 5.99 -15.11 -12.27
N ALA A 214 5.27 -16.17 -11.89
CA ALA A 214 5.39 -17.51 -12.49
C ALA A 214 4.68 -17.63 -13.84
N SER A 215 3.77 -16.71 -14.19
CA SER A 215 3.08 -16.73 -15.49
C SER A 215 3.97 -16.09 -16.56
N PRO A 216 4.42 -16.84 -17.60
CA PRO A 216 5.22 -16.25 -18.67
C PRO A 216 4.41 -15.18 -19.39
N ILE A 217 5.03 -14.04 -19.65
CA ILE A 217 4.47 -12.97 -20.48
C ILE A 217 4.28 -13.56 -21.89
N ILE A 218 3.05 -13.98 -22.20
CA ILE A 218 2.68 -14.28 -23.58
C ILE A 218 2.60 -12.91 -24.26
N LEU A 219 3.69 -12.51 -24.92
CA LEU A 219 3.70 -11.38 -25.84
C LEU A 219 2.68 -11.72 -26.93
N LYS A 220 1.53 -11.06 -26.89
CA LYS A 220 0.62 -11.03 -28.03
C LYS A 220 1.31 -10.19 -29.11
N ASN A 221 1.82 -10.87 -30.13
CA ASN A 221 2.19 -10.26 -31.40
C ASN A 221 0.97 -9.63 -32.07
#